data_14ab4f950da292a7ca66e8887a4ed4ca
#
_entry.id   14ab4f950da292a7ca66e8887a4ed4ca
#
_cell.length_a   1.000
_cell.length_b   1.000
_cell.length_c   1.000
_cell.angle_alpha   90.00
_cell.angle_beta   90.00
_cell.angle_gamma   90.00
#
_symmetry.space_group_name_H-M   'P 1'
#
loop_
_entity.id
_entity.type
_entity.pdbx_description
1 polymer ?
#
loop_
_entity_poly.entity_id
_entity_poly.type
_entity_poly.pdbx_seq_one_letter_code
_entity_poly.pdbx_strand_id
1 'polypeptide(L)'
;MATMEQATPDASPVLRARLDIQSDIAMYARAIVDLKSRLNTLTPIGRLPPELLSEILVRGVIDEDDRWPSDHYYNRLAWIRLTHICRHFRAVALSTPRFWSHLRLVKSEVFAELLARSKSTPLHIKAHVDAGSKRADRMSALEMLLPHSHRIKELHIDGPSKLLQSFCTKTVSP
;
A
#
# COMPACT_ATOMS: atom_id res chain seq x y z
N MET A 1 53.72 26.60 -22.92
CA MET A 1 52.35 26.53 -22.37
C MET A 1 52.28 25.30 -21.50
N ALA A 2 52.41 25.47 -20.20
CA ALA A 2 52.39 24.38 -19.23
C ALA A 2 50.94 24.23 -18.74
N THR A 3 50.34 23.07 -19.00
CA THR A 3 49.02 22.67 -18.52
C THR A 3 49.14 22.37 -17.02
N MET A 4 48.55 23.24 -16.21
CA MET A 4 48.38 22.98 -14.77
C MET A 4 47.32 21.88 -14.61
N GLU A 5 47.76 20.69 -14.30
CA GLU A 5 46.98 19.59 -13.83
C GLU A 5 46.45 19.94 -12.44
N GLN A 6 45.15 20.27 -12.37
CA GLN A 6 44.47 20.56 -11.09
C GLN A 6 44.32 19.23 -10.36
N ALA A 7 45.19 18.97 -9.38
CA ALA A 7 45.03 17.91 -8.40
C ALA A 7 43.73 18.18 -7.60
N THR A 8 42.77 17.28 -7.74
CA THR A 8 41.57 17.25 -6.88
C THR A 8 41.99 17.14 -5.42
N PRO A 9 41.51 18.00 -4.50
CA PRO A 9 41.92 17.98 -3.10
C PRO A 9 41.57 16.60 -2.51
N ASP A 10 42.61 15.92 -2.05
CA ASP A 10 42.52 14.62 -1.40
C ASP A 10 41.58 14.74 -0.19
N ALA A 11 40.53 13.92 -0.15
CA ALA A 11 39.50 13.99 0.90
C ALA A 11 40.19 13.84 2.29
N SER A 12 39.86 14.76 3.22
CA SER A 12 40.43 14.77 4.57
C SER A 12 40.41 13.34 5.16
N PRO A 13 41.48 12.90 5.88
CA PRO A 13 41.52 11.58 6.52
C PRO A 13 40.30 11.29 7.39
N VAL A 14 39.74 12.30 8.03
CA VAL A 14 38.52 12.23 8.84
C VAL A 14 37.30 11.89 7.96
N LEU A 15 37.22 12.46 6.76
CA LEU A 15 36.12 12.18 5.84
C LEU A 15 36.19 10.75 5.32
N ARG A 16 37.38 10.25 5.00
CA ARG A 16 37.58 8.84 4.60
C ARG A 16 37.19 7.90 5.72
N ALA A 17 37.69 8.10 6.94
CA ALA A 17 37.32 7.28 8.09
C ALA A 17 35.81 7.29 8.35
N ARG A 18 35.13 8.43 8.16
CA ARG A 18 33.68 8.52 8.30
C ARG A 18 32.96 7.70 7.24
N LEU A 19 33.40 7.73 5.98
CA LEU A 19 32.81 6.95 4.88
C LEU A 19 33.02 5.45 5.10
N ASP A 20 34.19 5.04 5.57
CA ASP A 20 34.48 3.64 5.88
C ASP A 20 33.56 3.12 6.99
N ILE A 21 33.41 3.88 8.08
CA ILE A 21 32.47 3.52 9.17
C ILE A 21 31.03 3.49 8.68
N GLN A 22 30.60 4.43 7.82
CA GLN A 22 29.26 4.39 7.24
C GLN A 22 29.06 3.18 6.34
N SER A 23 30.06 2.78 5.58
CA SER A 23 30.04 1.56 4.77
C SER A 23 29.89 0.31 5.63
N ASP A 24 30.67 0.22 6.72
CA ASP A 24 30.60 -0.90 7.66
C ASP A 24 29.22 -0.98 8.33
N ILE A 25 28.67 0.16 8.78
CA ILE A 25 27.31 0.23 9.33
C ILE A 25 26.30 -0.30 8.31
N ALA A 26 26.38 0.11 7.05
CA ALA A 26 25.47 -0.33 6.00
C ALA A 26 25.61 -1.85 5.73
N MET A 27 26.83 -2.38 5.76
CA MET A 27 27.11 -3.81 5.61
C MET A 27 26.50 -4.63 6.76
N TYR A 28 26.75 -4.24 8.01
CA TYR A 28 26.18 -4.94 9.16
C TYR A 28 24.66 -4.81 9.23
N ALA A 29 24.09 -3.67 8.85
CA ALA A 29 22.64 -3.50 8.77
C ALA A 29 22.00 -4.47 7.76
N ARG A 30 22.64 -4.70 6.60
CA ARG A 30 22.18 -5.70 5.61
C ARG A 30 22.30 -7.12 6.18
N ALA A 31 23.40 -7.46 6.81
CA ALA A 31 23.61 -8.77 7.43
C ALA A 31 22.55 -9.06 8.51
N ILE A 32 22.22 -8.08 9.36
CA ILE A 32 21.16 -8.20 10.37
C ILE A 32 19.80 -8.45 9.72
N VAL A 33 19.48 -7.73 8.64
CA VAL A 33 18.21 -7.94 7.92
C VAL A 33 18.13 -9.34 7.33
N ASP A 34 19.21 -9.87 6.80
CA ASP A 34 19.25 -11.21 6.23
C ASP A 34 19.15 -12.30 7.30
N LEU A 35 19.80 -12.13 8.44
CA LEU A 35 19.65 -13.03 9.59
C LEU A 35 18.21 -13.01 10.13
N LYS A 36 17.57 -11.85 10.25
CA LYS A 36 16.15 -11.72 10.63
C LYS A 36 15.25 -12.41 9.61
N SER A 37 15.54 -12.30 8.32
CA SER A 37 14.76 -12.99 7.28
C SER A 37 14.86 -14.51 7.42
N ARG A 38 16.07 -15.03 7.67
CA ARG A 38 16.28 -16.46 7.94
C ARG A 38 15.57 -16.91 9.21
N LEU A 39 15.60 -16.12 10.29
CA LEU A 39 14.89 -16.42 11.51
C LEU A 39 13.37 -16.52 11.26
N ASN A 40 12.80 -15.62 10.45
CA ASN A 40 11.38 -15.64 10.10
C ASN A 40 10.98 -16.92 9.35
N THR A 41 11.87 -17.52 8.52
CA THR A 41 11.57 -18.79 7.84
C THR A 41 11.51 -19.98 8.78
N LEU A 42 11.98 -19.85 10.01
CA LEU A 42 11.88 -20.90 11.02
C LEU A 42 10.56 -20.87 11.80
N THR A 43 9.79 -19.78 11.70
CA THR A 43 8.49 -19.67 12.34
C THR A 43 7.44 -20.53 11.61
N PRO A 44 6.43 -21.09 12.32
CA PRO A 44 5.38 -21.88 11.69
C PRO A 44 4.70 -21.15 10.53
N ILE A 45 4.34 -19.88 10.72
CA ILE A 45 3.70 -19.06 9.67
C ILE A 45 4.65 -18.75 8.51
N GLY A 46 5.96 -18.59 8.77
CA GLY A 46 6.97 -18.34 7.75
C GLY A 46 7.26 -19.55 6.86
N ARG A 47 6.81 -20.75 7.27
CA ARG A 47 6.93 -22.00 6.50
C ARG A 47 5.71 -22.31 5.65
N LEU A 48 4.65 -21.52 5.77
CA LEU A 48 3.45 -21.75 4.97
C LEU A 48 3.76 -21.55 3.48
N PRO A 49 3.19 -22.41 2.61
CA PRO A 49 3.17 -22.15 1.19
C PRO A 49 2.58 -20.77 0.88
N PRO A 50 3.06 -20.07 -0.16
CA PRO A 50 2.57 -18.74 -0.54
C PRO A 50 1.04 -18.70 -0.72
N GLU A 51 0.44 -19.77 -1.18
CA GLU A 51 -1.01 -19.92 -1.40
C GLU A 51 -1.78 -19.83 -0.08
N LEU A 52 -1.35 -20.57 0.95
CA LEU A 52 -1.98 -20.53 2.26
C LEU A 52 -1.74 -19.20 2.96
N LEU A 53 -0.52 -18.65 2.84
CA LEU A 53 -0.22 -17.35 3.39
C LEU A 53 -1.06 -16.25 2.70
N SER A 54 -1.27 -16.34 1.39
CA SER A 54 -2.11 -15.38 0.66
C SER A 54 -3.56 -15.41 1.14
N GLU A 55 -4.15 -16.59 1.39
CA GLU A 55 -5.50 -16.71 1.93
C GLU A 55 -5.60 -16.12 3.36
N ILE A 56 -4.61 -16.36 4.20
CA ILE A 56 -4.54 -15.76 5.55
C ILE A 56 -4.49 -14.24 5.47
N LEU A 57 -3.67 -13.69 4.57
CA LEU A 57 -3.54 -12.25 4.38
C LEU A 57 -4.85 -11.62 3.87
N VAL A 58 -5.50 -12.25 2.88
CA VAL A 58 -6.79 -11.81 2.37
C VAL A 58 -7.86 -11.85 3.47
N ARG A 59 -7.88 -12.92 4.27
CA ARG A 59 -8.82 -13.01 5.40
C ARG A 59 -8.59 -11.90 6.41
N GLY A 60 -7.33 -11.61 6.72
CA GLY A 60 -6.98 -10.49 7.61
C GLY A 60 -7.46 -9.12 7.12
N VAL A 61 -7.51 -8.89 5.80
CA VAL A 61 -8.09 -7.67 5.21
C VAL A 61 -9.60 -7.63 5.41
N ILE A 62 -10.28 -8.75 5.15
CA ILE A 62 -11.75 -8.86 5.28
C ILE A 62 -12.16 -8.65 6.75
N ASP A 63 -11.50 -9.33 7.67
CA ASP A 63 -11.80 -9.24 9.10
C ASP A 63 -11.55 -7.83 9.67
N GLU A 64 -10.50 -7.13 9.18
CA GLU A 64 -10.26 -5.73 9.54
C GLU A 64 -11.34 -4.81 8.94
N ASP A 65 -11.80 -5.08 7.72
CA ASP A 65 -12.82 -4.27 7.07
C ASP A 65 -14.18 -4.41 7.77
N ASP A 66 -14.51 -5.59 8.29
CA ASP A 66 -15.76 -5.85 9.01
C ASP A 66 -15.72 -5.35 10.47
N ARG A 67 -14.54 -5.35 11.09
CA ARG A 67 -14.38 -4.97 12.51
C ARG A 67 -14.62 -3.49 12.79
N TRP A 68 -14.38 -2.61 11.81
CA TRP A 68 -14.44 -1.17 12.02
C TRP A 68 -15.60 -0.55 11.25
N PRO A 69 -16.61 0.02 11.97
CA PRO A 69 -17.66 0.82 11.34
C PRO A 69 -17.08 1.96 10.51
N SER A 70 -17.84 2.41 9.51
CA SER A 70 -17.45 3.42 8.51
C SER A 70 -16.85 4.73 9.06
N ASP A 71 -17.10 5.05 10.33
CA ASP A 71 -16.77 6.34 10.96
C ASP A 71 -15.34 6.48 11.45
N HIS A 72 -14.57 5.38 11.55
CA HIS A 72 -13.21 5.43 12.10
C HIS A 72 -12.21 5.82 11.02
N TYR A 73 -12.07 7.14 10.85
CA TYR A 73 -11.20 7.82 9.89
C TYR A 73 -9.72 7.39 9.95
N TYR A 74 -9.24 7.01 11.14
CA TYR A 74 -7.82 6.82 11.39
C TYR A 74 -7.24 5.48 10.93
N ASN A 75 -8.07 4.49 10.57
CA ASN A 75 -7.60 3.13 10.35
C ASN A 75 -7.96 2.51 8.98
N ARG A 76 -8.27 3.34 7.98
CA ARG A 76 -8.73 2.86 6.65
C ARG A 76 -7.74 1.95 5.91
N LEU A 77 -6.48 2.00 6.27
CA LEU A 77 -5.39 1.22 5.66
C LEU A 77 -4.62 0.38 6.70
N ALA A 78 -5.24 0.08 7.85
CA ALA A 78 -4.59 -0.67 8.92
C ALA A 78 -4.07 -2.03 8.46
N TRP A 79 -4.78 -2.69 7.55
CA TRP A 79 -4.39 -3.96 6.97
C TRP A 79 -3.06 -3.90 6.17
N ILE A 80 -2.64 -2.73 5.68
CA ILE A 80 -1.34 -2.57 4.99
C ILE A 80 -0.18 -2.98 5.90
N ARG A 81 -0.30 -2.85 7.23
CA ARG A 81 0.73 -3.29 8.18
C ARG A 81 1.09 -4.78 8.05
N LEU A 82 0.18 -5.61 7.52
CA LEU A 82 0.47 -7.01 7.22
C LEU A 82 1.63 -7.13 6.20
N THR A 83 1.77 -6.18 5.30
CA THR A 83 2.89 -6.13 4.34
C THR A 83 4.20 -5.68 4.96
N HIS A 84 4.19 -5.22 6.22
CA HIS A 84 5.36 -4.73 6.95
C HIS A 84 5.91 -5.74 7.97
N ILE A 85 5.30 -6.92 8.11
CA ILE A 85 5.73 -7.96 9.04
C ILE A 85 7.13 -8.46 8.65
N CYS A 86 7.30 -8.90 7.41
CA CYS A 86 8.60 -9.30 6.86
C CYS A 86 8.60 -9.27 5.33
N ARG A 87 9.77 -9.47 4.72
CA ARG A 87 9.94 -9.50 3.26
C ARG A 87 9.05 -10.56 2.58
N HIS A 88 8.89 -11.74 3.18
CA HIS A 88 8.07 -12.82 2.65
C HIS A 88 6.58 -12.41 2.60
N PHE A 89 6.04 -11.90 3.70
CA PHE A 89 4.65 -11.39 3.74
C PHE A 89 4.42 -10.30 2.70
N ARG A 90 5.37 -9.36 2.58
CA ARG A 90 5.28 -8.29 1.58
C ARG A 90 5.29 -8.85 0.16
N ALA A 91 6.16 -9.81 -0.15
CA ALA A 91 6.22 -10.43 -1.47
C ALA A 91 4.92 -11.14 -1.82
N VAL A 92 4.37 -11.95 -0.91
CA VAL A 92 3.09 -12.64 -1.08
C VAL A 92 1.94 -11.65 -1.24
N ALA A 93 1.86 -10.62 -0.40
CA ALA A 93 0.81 -9.59 -0.52
C ALA A 93 0.87 -8.86 -1.86
N LEU A 94 2.06 -8.47 -2.33
CA LEU A 94 2.24 -7.79 -3.62
C LEU A 94 1.91 -8.69 -4.82
N SER A 95 2.14 -9.99 -4.71
CA SER A 95 1.80 -10.97 -5.76
C SER A 95 0.33 -11.42 -5.74
N THR A 96 -0.45 -11.03 -4.72
CA THR A 96 -1.85 -11.43 -4.52
C THR A 96 -2.81 -10.28 -4.82
N PRO A 97 -3.37 -10.13 -6.04
CA PRO A 97 -4.27 -9.02 -6.38
C PRO A 97 -5.52 -8.95 -5.49
N ARG A 98 -6.01 -10.10 -5.04
CA ARG A 98 -7.17 -10.21 -4.15
C ARG A 98 -6.95 -9.55 -2.78
N PHE A 99 -5.70 -9.47 -2.31
CA PHE A 99 -5.33 -8.73 -1.10
C PHE A 99 -5.64 -7.22 -1.22
N TRP A 100 -5.63 -6.68 -2.45
CA TRP A 100 -5.84 -5.27 -2.79
C TRP A 100 -7.25 -4.97 -3.29
N SER A 101 -8.19 -5.92 -3.20
CA SER A 101 -9.55 -5.78 -3.76
C SER A 101 -10.60 -5.23 -2.80
N HIS A 102 -10.32 -5.23 -1.49
CA HIS A 102 -11.19 -4.64 -0.47
C HIS A 102 -10.73 -3.20 -0.22
N LEU A 103 -11.42 -2.25 -0.83
CA LEU A 103 -11.00 -0.87 -0.91
C LEU A 103 -11.87 0.03 -0.04
N ARG A 104 -11.22 0.85 0.77
CA ARG A 104 -11.86 1.99 1.42
C ARG A 104 -11.45 3.27 0.74
N LEU A 105 -12.39 4.21 0.65
CA LEU A 105 -12.13 5.51 0.03
C LEU A 105 -11.09 6.28 0.86
N VAL A 106 -9.94 6.51 0.24
CA VAL A 106 -8.79 7.24 0.79
C VAL A 106 -8.42 8.36 -0.16
N LYS A 107 -7.27 9.01 0.04
CA LYS A 107 -6.75 10.00 -0.92
C LYS A 107 -6.65 9.40 -2.32
N SER A 108 -6.98 10.20 -3.34
CA SER A 108 -7.05 9.77 -4.75
C SER A 108 -5.76 9.10 -5.25
N GLU A 109 -4.60 9.65 -4.90
CA GLU A 109 -3.29 9.07 -5.28
C GLU A 109 -3.08 7.66 -4.72
N VAL A 110 -3.40 7.46 -3.43
CA VAL A 110 -3.29 6.15 -2.77
C VAL A 110 -4.33 5.19 -3.35
N PHE A 111 -5.54 5.68 -3.60
CA PHE A 111 -6.62 4.89 -4.16
C PHE A 111 -6.29 4.36 -5.56
N ALA A 112 -5.68 5.20 -6.41
CA ALA A 112 -5.19 4.80 -7.73
C ALA A 112 -4.19 3.64 -7.65
N GLU A 113 -3.25 3.68 -6.70
CA GLU A 113 -2.27 2.62 -6.50
C GLU A 113 -2.93 1.30 -6.04
N LEU A 114 -3.92 1.39 -5.14
CA LEU A 114 -4.67 0.21 -4.69
C LEU A 114 -5.45 -0.43 -5.83
N LEU A 115 -6.12 0.39 -6.67
CA LEU A 115 -6.81 -0.05 -7.87
C LEU A 115 -5.86 -0.74 -8.86
N ALA A 116 -4.68 -0.16 -9.10
CA ALA A 116 -3.68 -0.76 -9.98
C ALA A 116 -3.23 -2.13 -9.46
N ARG A 117 -2.99 -2.27 -8.15
CA ARG A 117 -2.58 -3.55 -7.53
C ARG A 117 -3.67 -4.60 -7.54
N SER A 118 -4.94 -4.22 -7.48
CA SER A 118 -6.06 -5.16 -7.55
C SER A 118 -6.23 -5.82 -8.92
N LYS A 119 -5.54 -5.33 -9.96
CA LYS A 119 -5.58 -5.84 -11.34
C LYS A 119 -7.02 -6.05 -11.83
N SER A 120 -7.35 -7.25 -12.29
CA SER A 120 -8.69 -7.65 -12.77
C SER A 120 -9.59 -8.29 -11.70
N THR A 121 -9.15 -8.34 -10.44
CA THR A 121 -9.91 -8.97 -9.35
C THR A 121 -11.22 -8.21 -9.08
N PRO A 122 -12.33 -8.91 -8.77
CA PRO A 122 -13.57 -8.28 -8.34
C PRO A 122 -13.35 -7.36 -7.13
N LEU A 123 -13.96 -6.17 -7.16
CA LEU A 123 -13.78 -5.13 -6.14
C LEU A 123 -14.92 -5.13 -5.12
N HIS A 124 -14.54 -4.98 -3.85
CA HIS A 124 -15.43 -4.69 -2.73
C HIS A 124 -15.05 -3.30 -2.19
N ILE A 125 -15.98 -2.36 -2.23
CA ILE A 125 -15.68 -0.95 -1.99
C ILE A 125 -16.58 -0.42 -0.89
N LYS A 126 -15.97 0.17 0.14
CA LYS A 126 -16.66 0.92 1.19
C LYS A 126 -16.22 2.38 1.13
N ALA A 127 -17.14 3.26 0.79
CA ALA A 127 -16.88 4.68 0.62
C ALA A 127 -17.73 5.49 1.62
N HIS A 128 -17.07 6.29 2.43
CA HIS A 128 -17.72 7.30 3.24
C HIS A 128 -17.31 8.68 2.74
N VAL A 129 -18.29 9.48 2.30
CA VAL A 129 -18.09 10.82 1.78
C VAL A 129 -18.73 11.82 2.73
N ASP A 130 -17.92 12.52 3.51
CA ASP A 130 -18.37 13.61 4.37
C ASP A 130 -18.46 14.94 3.59
N ALA A 131 -19.12 15.93 4.22
CA ALA A 131 -19.23 17.29 3.68
C ALA A 131 -17.98 18.15 3.89
N GLY A 132 -16.90 17.59 4.47
CA GLY A 132 -15.70 18.31 4.87
C GLY A 132 -14.73 18.67 3.74
N SER A 133 -13.59 19.27 4.12
CA SER A 133 -12.55 19.79 3.20
C SER A 133 -11.94 18.74 2.25
N LYS A 134 -12.06 17.47 2.56
CA LYS A 134 -11.54 16.36 1.72
C LYS A 134 -12.55 15.82 0.71
N ARG A 135 -13.70 16.49 0.57
CA ARG A 135 -14.78 16.07 -0.34
C ARG A 135 -14.32 15.95 -1.80
N ALA A 136 -13.63 16.97 -2.30
CA ALA A 136 -13.19 17.00 -3.70
C ALA A 136 -12.27 15.82 -4.03
N ASP A 137 -11.29 15.54 -3.18
CA ASP A 137 -10.36 14.41 -3.34
C ASP A 137 -11.08 13.06 -3.28
N ARG A 138 -12.06 12.90 -2.40
CA ARG A 138 -12.88 11.68 -2.32
C ARG A 138 -13.80 11.50 -3.53
N MET A 139 -14.36 12.58 -4.05
CA MET A 139 -15.13 12.51 -5.30
C MET A 139 -14.23 12.12 -6.47
N SER A 140 -13.02 12.67 -6.56
CA SER A 140 -12.05 12.26 -7.55
C SER A 140 -11.71 10.76 -7.44
N ALA A 141 -11.50 10.25 -6.23
CA ALA A 141 -11.27 8.83 -6.00
C ALA A 141 -12.47 7.95 -6.40
N LEU A 142 -13.72 8.40 -6.18
CA LEU A 142 -14.92 7.71 -6.65
C LEU A 142 -15.03 7.69 -8.18
N GLU A 143 -14.68 8.79 -8.83
CA GLU A 143 -14.68 8.88 -10.30
C GLU A 143 -13.69 7.92 -10.95
N MET A 144 -12.59 7.58 -10.26
CA MET A 144 -11.64 6.54 -10.72
C MET A 144 -12.27 5.13 -10.78
N LEU A 145 -13.41 4.90 -10.15
CA LEU A 145 -14.12 3.63 -10.22
C LEU A 145 -14.91 3.44 -11.53
N LEU A 146 -15.25 4.51 -12.23
CA LEU A 146 -16.08 4.44 -13.44
C LEU A 146 -15.51 3.48 -14.50
N PRO A 147 -14.20 3.52 -14.85
CA PRO A 147 -13.62 2.56 -15.79
C PRO A 147 -13.62 1.12 -15.27
N HIS A 148 -13.80 0.92 -13.98
CA HIS A 148 -13.75 -0.37 -13.30
C HIS A 148 -15.14 -0.90 -12.89
N SER A 149 -16.22 -0.24 -13.32
CA SER A 149 -17.60 -0.59 -12.96
C SER A 149 -17.94 -2.07 -13.23
N HIS A 150 -17.43 -2.62 -14.34
CA HIS A 150 -17.64 -4.02 -14.76
C HIS A 150 -17.13 -5.07 -13.77
N ARG A 151 -16.20 -4.72 -12.88
CA ARG A 151 -15.63 -5.62 -11.88
C ARG A 151 -16.00 -5.28 -10.43
N ILE A 152 -16.86 -4.29 -10.20
CA ILE A 152 -17.36 -3.96 -8.87
C ILE A 152 -18.38 -5.03 -8.47
N LYS A 153 -18.07 -5.81 -7.44
CA LYS A 153 -18.95 -6.81 -6.87
C LYS A 153 -19.84 -6.25 -5.76
N GLU A 154 -19.25 -5.38 -4.93
CA GLU A 154 -19.96 -4.72 -3.84
C GLU A 154 -19.53 -3.25 -3.78
N LEU A 155 -20.52 -2.38 -3.60
CA LEU A 155 -20.30 -0.95 -3.46
C LEU A 155 -21.21 -0.42 -2.36
N HIS A 156 -20.61 -0.09 -1.21
CA HIS A 156 -21.27 0.60 -0.11
C HIS A 156 -20.81 2.05 -0.12
N ILE A 157 -21.75 2.97 -0.36
CA ILE A 157 -21.45 4.40 -0.30
C ILE A 157 -22.34 5.02 0.78
N ASP A 158 -21.71 5.61 1.77
CA ASP A 158 -22.34 6.38 2.82
C ASP A 158 -21.97 7.86 2.67
N GLY A 159 -23.00 8.73 2.75
CA GLY A 159 -22.80 10.16 2.59
C GLY A 159 -24.10 10.94 2.33
N PRO A 160 -24.02 12.27 2.17
CA PRO A 160 -25.17 13.10 1.88
C PRO A 160 -25.89 12.70 0.58
N SER A 161 -27.22 12.56 0.62
CA SER A 161 -28.07 12.07 -0.48
C SER A 161 -27.85 12.78 -1.82
N LYS A 162 -27.59 14.09 -1.82
CA LYS A 162 -27.30 14.87 -3.04
C LYS A 162 -26.04 14.43 -3.75
N LEU A 163 -25.03 13.91 -3.01
CA LEU A 163 -23.79 13.41 -3.57
C LEU A 163 -23.98 12.04 -4.21
N LEU A 164 -24.74 11.19 -3.54
CA LEU A 164 -25.06 9.85 -4.05
C LEU A 164 -25.84 9.95 -5.36
N GLN A 165 -26.83 10.87 -5.44
CA GLN A 165 -27.57 11.12 -6.67
C GLN A 165 -26.64 11.55 -7.82
N SER A 166 -25.71 12.49 -7.57
CA SER A 166 -24.79 12.96 -8.62
C SER A 166 -23.83 11.87 -9.11
N PHE A 167 -23.44 10.94 -8.26
CA PHE A 167 -22.61 9.80 -8.64
C PHE A 167 -23.43 8.77 -9.44
N CYS A 168 -24.65 8.44 -8.98
CA CYS A 168 -25.52 7.49 -9.67
C CYS A 168 -25.91 7.98 -11.08
N THR A 169 -26.16 9.27 -11.27
CA THR A 169 -26.45 9.81 -12.61
C THR A 169 -25.29 9.69 -13.57
N LYS A 170 -24.03 9.82 -13.10
CA LYS A 170 -22.81 9.62 -13.92
C LYS A 170 -22.55 8.17 -14.27
N THR A 171 -23.00 7.21 -13.43
CA THR A 171 -22.78 5.78 -13.65
C THR A 171 -23.82 5.14 -14.55
N VAL A 172 -25.01 5.76 -14.69
CA VAL A 172 -26.16 5.23 -15.45
C VAL A 172 -26.23 5.83 -16.86
N SER A 173 -25.47 6.90 -17.15
CA SER A 173 -25.40 7.40 -18.53
C SER A 173 -24.54 6.48 -19.39
N PRO A 174 -25.09 5.91 -20.49
CA PRO A 174 -24.38 5.04 -21.40
C PRO A 174 -23.25 5.74 -22.16
#